data_02cf07c4c59c7b98a461f3684cac04be
#
_entry.id   02cf07c4c59c7b98a461f3684cac04be
#
_cell.length_a   1.000
_cell.length_b   1.000
_cell.length_c   1.000
_cell.angle_alpha   90.00
_cell.angle_beta   90.00
_cell.angle_gamma   90.00
#
_symmetry.space_group_name_H-M   'P 1'
#
loop_
_entity.id
_entity.type
_entity.pdbx_description
1 polymer ?
#
loop_
_entity_poly.entity_id
_entity_poly.type
_entity_poly.pdbx_seq_one_letter_code
_entity_poly.pdbx_strand_id
1 'polypeptide(L)'
;MKIPIDWTISSIWHCSCSKVANYDIRLMCEKIIFTDLDGSLLDEETYQTWPADSLFDLLENLGVPVVFNSSKTFPEMLKIRRLLRNRQPFVVENGSAVYAPIDYEIAGADGLETIDGYRRYVLGTARQRLRQFLKSSASGFKYVALTEMSEQECASATGLTLFDIHLAQTREFSEPLLWNDSQESLDELAEAARSEGLRLLAGGRFVHLMGDTDKSVAQSWLVDRLRLSHQKNYKVVALGDSENDVQMLADADYPVLVRSTKHEFPHVDTKATVYRTRRVGPSGWHEAIRSIVLRERLGI
;
A
#
# COMPACT_ATOMS: atom_id res chain seq x y z
N MET A 1 25.81 3.13 67.36
CA MET A 1 26.89 3.68 66.51
C MET A 1 26.43 3.57 65.09
N LYS A 2 25.82 4.60 64.52
CA LYS A 2 25.26 4.67 63.15
C LYS A 2 26.25 5.43 62.31
N ILE A 3 26.71 4.83 61.23
CA ILE A 3 27.51 5.52 60.19
C ILE A 3 26.56 5.87 59.03
N PRO A 4 26.46 7.13 58.62
CA PRO A 4 25.72 7.52 57.44
C PRO A 4 26.56 7.35 56.18
N ILE A 5 26.00 6.71 55.16
CA ILE A 5 26.60 6.62 53.83
C ILE A 5 26.05 7.76 53.00
N ASP A 6 26.94 8.69 52.66
CA ASP A 6 26.69 9.83 51.77
C ASP A 6 26.90 9.41 50.31
N TRP A 7 25.89 9.56 49.47
CA TRP A 7 25.97 9.35 48.02
C TRP A 7 25.85 10.67 47.28
N THR A 8 26.92 11.43 47.30
CA THR A 8 27.13 12.53 46.33
C THR A 8 28.05 12.03 45.22
N ILE A 9 27.49 11.62 44.09
CA ILE A 9 28.22 11.57 42.83
C ILE A 9 27.58 12.58 41.90
N SER A 10 28.04 13.83 42.03
CA SER A 10 27.92 14.84 41.00
C SER A 10 29.21 14.83 40.19
N SER A 11 29.06 15.07 38.94
CA SER A 11 30.03 15.52 37.95
C SER A 11 30.64 14.46 37.03
N ILE A 12 30.61 14.93 35.81
CA ILE A 12 31.38 14.58 34.62
C ILE A 12 30.61 13.71 33.60
N TRP A 13 29.70 14.36 32.85
CA TRP A 13 29.59 14.20 31.40
C TRP A 13 29.07 15.51 30.78
N HIS A 14 29.95 16.54 30.78
CA HIS A 14 29.82 17.63 29.81
C HIS A 14 30.45 17.12 28.50
N CYS A 15 29.67 16.40 27.72
CA CYS A 15 29.99 16.22 26.31
C CYS A 15 29.56 17.50 25.60
N SER A 16 30.51 18.35 25.27
CA SER A 16 30.34 19.53 24.43
C SER A 16 29.94 19.09 23.01
N CYS A 17 28.65 18.91 22.78
CA CYS A 17 28.09 18.76 21.47
C CYS A 17 27.48 20.09 21.00
N SER A 18 28.31 21.12 20.96
CA SER A 18 27.97 22.40 20.34
C SER A 18 28.62 22.49 18.98
N LYS A 19 27.97 21.90 17.99
CA LYS A 19 27.96 22.24 16.56
C LYS A 19 27.12 21.20 15.77
N VAL A 20 25.88 20.99 16.17
CA VAL A 20 24.88 20.54 15.19
C VAL A 20 24.40 21.83 14.54
N ALA A 21 24.81 22.03 13.30
CA ALA A 21 24.32 23.13 12.48
C ALA A 21 22.77 23.18 12.61
N ASN A 22 22.23 24.36 12.90
CA ASN A 22 20.83 24.69 12.77
C ASN A 22 20.47 24.56 11.28
N TYR A 23 20.32 23.35 10.82
CA TYR A 23 19.58 23.10 9.59
C TYR A 23 18.14 23.49 9.88
N ASP A 24 17.66 24.43 9.11
CA ASP A 24 16.29 24.94 9.21
C ASP A 24 15.33 23.79 8.89
N ILE A 25 14.88 23.09 9.93
CA ILE A 25 13.98 21.94 9.87
C ILE A 25 12.68 22.29 9.14
N ARG A 26 12.39 23.58 8.95
CA ARG A 26 11.19 24.09 8.26
C ARG A 26 11.24 24.01 6.73
N LEU A 27 12.39 23.70 6.11
CA LEU A 27 12.54 23.63 4.65
C LEU A 27 12.72 22.21 4.09
N MET A 28 12.78 21.19 4.90
CA MET A 28 12.84 19.81 4.40
C MET A 28 11.44 19.39 3.90
N CYS A 29 11.31 19.16 2.60
CA CYS A 29 10.12 18.54 2.04
C CYS A 29 9.82 17.25 2.78
N GLU A 30 8.68 17.20 3.47
CA GLU A 30 8.27 16.01 4.18
C GLU A 30 7.84 14.95 3.18
N LYS A 31 8.39 13.76 3.30
CA LYS A 31 8.06 12.64 2.42
C LYS A 31 6.99 11.76 3.07
N ILE A 32 6.09 11.26 2.25
CA ILE A 32 5.16 10.18 2.57
C ILE A 32 5.39 9.05 1.57
N ILE A 33 5.42 7.82 2.06
CA ILE A 33 5.66 6.63 1.24
C ILE A 33 4.33 5.92 1.02
N PHE A 34 3.97 5.67 -0.25
CA PHE A 34 2.95 4.71 -0.63
C PHE A 34 3.63 3.50 -1.24
N THR A 35 3.26 2.32 -0.79
CA THR A 35 3.89 1.09 -1.27
C THR A 35 2.85 0.03 -1.57
N ASP A 36 3.00 -0.60 -2.75
CA ASP A 36 2.41 -1.91 -2.95
C ASP A 36 3.07 -2.94 -2.03
N LEU A 37 2.44 -4.09 -1.90
CA LEU A 37 2.89 -5.17 -1.04
C LEU A 37 3.51 -6.32 -1.83
N ASP A 38 2.73 -7.06 -2.60
CA ASP A 38 3.16 -8.29 -3.28
C ASP A 38 4.16 -7.98 -4.39
N GLY A 39 5.36 -8.56 -4.35
CA GLY A 39 6.42 -8.23 -5.31
C GLY A 39 7.19 -6.94 -4.99
N SER A 40 6.69 -6.11 -4.08
CA SER A 40 7.33 -4.85 -3.66
C SER A 40 7.86 -4.91 -2.23
N LEU A 41 7.02 -4.71 -1.22
CA LEU A 41 7.39 -4.80 0.20
C LEU A 41 7.46 -6.25 0.69
N LEU A 42 6.66 -7.13 0.11
CA LEU A 42 6.64 -8.56 0.35
C LEU A 42 7.29 -9.28 -0.81
N ASP A 43 8.08 -10.29 -0.49
CA ASP A 43 8.57 -11.22 -1.50
C ASP A 43 7.39 -11.97 -2.15
N GLU A 44 7.41 -12.07 -3.47
CA GLU A 44 6.26 -12.55 -4.24
C GLU A 44 5.95 -14.05 -4.04
N GLU A 45 6.93 -14.84 -3.56
CA GLU A 45 6.78 -16.27 -3.33
C GLU A 45 6.67 -16.63 -1.85
N THR A 46 7.53 -16.01 -1.04
CA THR A 46 7.66 -16.36 0.38
C THR A 46 6.88 -15.45 1.31
N TYR A 47 6.36 -14.32 0.81
CA TYR A 47 5.73 -13.24 1.58
C TYR A 47 6.59 -12.67 2.71
N GLN A 48 7.90 -12.90 2.68
CA GLN A 48 8.86 -12.33 3.62
C GLN A 48 9.07 -10.84 3.34
N THR A 49 9.39 -10.09 4.41
CA THR A 49 9.59 -8.63 4.35
C THR A 49 11.05 -8.22 4.44
N TRP A 50 11.94 -9.15 4.83
CA TRP A 50 13.35 -8.84 4.99
C TRP A 50 14.05 -8.56 3.65
N PRO A 51 14.88 -7.49 3.53
CA PRO A 51 15.35 -6.57 4.59
C PRO A 51 14.52 -5.29 4.73
N ALA A 52 13.39 -5.13 4.03
CA ALA A 52 12.60 -3.90 4.04
C ALA A 52 12.08 -3.53 5.44
N ASP A 53 11.61 -4.52 6.20
CA ASP A 53 11.09 -4.35 7.57
C ASP A 53 12.09 -3.73 8.54
N SER A 54 13.40 -3.91 8.32
CA SER A 54 14.45 -3.31 9.14
C SER A 54 14.45 -1.78 9.15
N LEU A 55 13.77 -1.13 8.19
CA LEU A 55 13.70 0.31 8.08
C LEU A 55 12.46 0.93 8.74
N PHE A 56 11.46 0.14 9.14
CA PHE A 56 10.17 0.67 9.63
C PHE A 56 10.33 1.50 10.91
N ASP A 57 11.05 1.00 11.91
CA ASP A 57 11.29 1.74 13.16
C ASP A 57 12.06 3.05 12.90
N LEU A 58 13.01 3.04 11.96
CA LEU A 58 13.75 4.24 11.58
C LEU A 58 12.85 5.27 10.88
N LEU A 59 12.00 4.82 9.94
CA LEU A 59 11.07 5.70 9.23
C LEU A 59 10.04 6.31 10.19
N GLU A 60 9.52 5.52 11.14
CA GLU A 60 8.60 6.01 12.17
C GLU A 60 9.28 7.07 13.04
N ASN A 61 10.50 6.82 13.52
CA ASN A 61 11.28 7.77 14.32
C ASN A 61 11.62 9.07 13.55
N LEU A 62 11.77 9.00 12.24
CA LEU A 62 11.98 10.15 11.36
C LEU A 62 10.67 10.87 10.99
N GLY A 63 9.52 10.37 11.43
CA GLY A 63 8.20 10.90 11.10
C GLY A 63 7.86 10.78 9.61
N VAL A 64 8.35 9.73 8.93
CA VAL A 64 8.04 9.42 7.52
C VAL A 64 6.93 8.37 7.47
N PRO A 65 5.68 8.75 7.15
CA PRO A 65 4.59 7.80 7.08
C PRO A 65 4.79 6.78 5.96
N VAL A 66 4.51 5.50 6.23
CA VAL A 66 4.48 4.42 5.24
C VAL A 66 3.06 3.91 5.11
N VAL A 67 2.40 4.22 4.01
CA VAL A 67 1.02 3.85 3.68
C VAL A 67 1.06 2.61 2.78
N PHE A 68 0.44 1.53 3.21
CA PHE A 68 0.24 0.35 2.38
C PHE A 68 -0.92 0.59 1.42
N ASN A 69 -0.72 0.31 0.13
CA ASN A 69 -1.71 0.51 -0.93
C ASN A 69 -1.74 -0.73 -1.83
N SER A 70 -2.64 -1.65 -1.55
CA SER A 70 -2.58 -3.00 -2.09
C SER A 70 -3.92 -3.51 -2.61
N SER A 71 -3.85 -4.59 -3.41
CA SER A 71 -5.02 -5.38 -3.83
C SER A 71 -5.62 -6.24 -2.71
N LYS A 72 -4.92 -6.32 -1.57
CA LYS A 72 -5.34 -7.13 -0.41
C LYS A 72 -6.59 -6.57 0.27
N THR A 73 -7.32 -7.46 0.93
CA THR A 73 -8.51 -7.15 1.74
C THR A 73 -8.15 -6.50 3.08
N PHE A 74 -9.14 -5.93 3.76
CA PHE A 74 -8.95 -5.36 5.09
C PHE A 74 -8.35 -6.37 6.10
N PRO A 75 -8.85 -7.63 6.24
CA PRO A 75 -8.26 -8.58 7.18
C PRO A 75 -6.84 -9.00 6.82
N GLU A 76 -6.51 -9.16 5.53
CA GLU A 76 -5.13 -9.43 5.09
C GLU A 76 -4.20 -8.28 5.50
N MET A 77 -4.64 -7.04 5.28
CA MET A 77 -3.88 -5.84 5.66
C MET A 77 -3.64 -5.74 7.16
N LEU A 78 -4.62 -6.08 7.99
CA LEU A 78 -4.46 -6.10 9.45
C LEU A 78 -3.37 -7.08 9.89
N LYS A 79 -3.29 -8.26 9.27
CA LYS A 79 -2.23 -9.25 9.53
C LYS A 79 -0.84 -8.67 9.26
N ILE A 80 -0.65 -8.08 8.07
CA ILE A 80 0.65 -7.52 7.63
C ILE A 80 1.03 -6.30 8.48
N ARG A 81 0.09 -5.41 8.75
CA ARG A 81 0.33 -4.22 9.57
C ARG A 81 0.75 -4.56 11.01
N ARG A 82 0.17 -5.61 11.60
CA ARG A 82 0.58 -6.11 12.92
C ARG A 82 2.01 -6.63 12.90
N LEU A 83 2.38 -7.40 11.89
CA LEU A 83 3.74 -7.92 11.70
C LEU A 83 4.77 -6.78 11.63
N LEU A 84 4.48 -5.75 10.83
CA LEU A 84 5.36 -4.61 10.57
C LEU A 84 5.18 -3.46 11.56
N ARG A 85 4.32 -3.60 12.57
CA ARG A 85 3.96 -2.57 13.56
C ARG A 85 3.52 -1.24 12.92
N ASN A 86 2.97 -1.31 11.71
CA ASN A 86 2.53 -0.14 10.97
C ASN A 86 1.24 0.44 11.57
N ARG A 87 1.26 1.75 11.91
CA ARG A 87 0.14 2.48 12.50
C ARG A 87 -0.48 3.51 11.57
N GLN A 88 0.04 3.64 10.35
CA GLN A 88 -0.43 4.62 9.38
C GLN A 88 -1.79 4.20 8.79
N PRO A 89 -2.55 5.11 8.17
CA PRO A 89 -3.65 4.74 7.29
C PRO A 89 -3.19 3.76 6.21
N PHE A 90 -4.12 3.02 5.61
CA PHE A 90 -3.82 2.06 4.56
C PHE A 90 -4.97 1.94 3.57
N VAL A 91 -4.66 1.46 2.39
CA VAL A 91 -5.57 1.34 1.25
C VAL A 91 -5.74 -0.14 0.91
N VAL A 92 -6.97 -0.55 0.68
CA VAL A 92 -7.34 -1.94 0.37
C VAL A 92 -7.99 -2.05 -1.00
N GLU A 93 -7.97 -3.28 -1.53
CA GLU A 93 -8.68 -3.68 -2.75
C GLU A 93 -8.46 -2.70 -3.91
N ASN A 94 -7.16 -2.42 -4.21
CA ASN A 94 -6.72 -1.55 -5.31
C ASN A 94 -7.31 -0.13 -5.27
N GLY A 95 -7.37 0.49 -4.10
CA GLY A 95 -7.87 1.87 -3.99
C GLY A 95 -9.35 1.98 -3.67
N SER A 96 -10.04 0.86 -3.46
CA SER A 96 -11.48 0.85 -3.23
C SER A 96 -11.90 1.39 -1.88
N ALA A 97 -11.06 1.26 -0.85
CA ALA A 97 -11.31 1.88 0.44
C ALA A 97 -10.00 2.25 1.17
N VAL A 98 -10.07 3.35 1.93
CA VAL A 98 -9.02 3.78 2.85
C VAL A 98 -9.47 3.51 4.27
N TYR A 99 -8.59 2.95 5.08
CA TYR A 99 -8.80 2.74 6.51
C TYR A 99 -7.78 3.53 7.31
N ALA A 100 -8.23 4.22 8.34
CA ALA A 100 -7.36 4.93 9.27
C ALA A 100 -7.68 4.52 10.71
N PRO A 101 -6.68 4.33 11.59
CA PRO A 101 -6.95 4.17 13.01
C PRO A 101 -7.88 5.28 13.53
N ILE A 102 -8.75 4.95 14.48
CA ILE A 102 -9.78 5.90 14.95
C ILE A 102 -9.19 7.18 15.58
N ASP A 103 -7.98 7.05 16.12
CA ASP A 103 -7.20 8.13 16.72
C ASP A 103 -6.28 8.85 15.71
N TYR A 104 -6.23 8.39 14.45
CA TYR A 104 -5.41 9.02 13.42
C TYR A 104 -6.13 10.25 12.84
N GLU A 105 -5.43 11.38 12.79
CA GLU A 105 -6.02 12.66 12.37
C GLU A 105 -6.11 12.76 10.84
N ILE A 106 -7.36 12.72 10.32
CA ILE A 106 -7.67 12.88 8.88
C ILE A 106 -8.79 13.89 8.72
N ALA A 107 -8.56 14.93 7.93
CA ALA A 107 -9.56 15.96 7.65
C ALA A 107 -10.80 15.37 6.95
N GLY A 108 -11.99 15.85 7.34
CA GLY A 108 -13.27 15.39 6.79
C GLY A 108 -13.66 13.97 7.23
N ALA A 109 -13.26 13.60 8.45
CA ALA A 109 -13.51 12.28 9.03
C ALA A 109 -14.88 12.14 9.71
N ASP A 110 -15.68 13.20 9.74
CA ASP A 110 -16.95 13.25 10.46
C ASP A 110 -18.02 12.39 9.77
N GLY A 111 -18.73 11.58 10.56
CA GLY A 111 -19.86 10.78 10.10
C GLY A 111 -19.49 9.48 9.36
N LEU A 112 -18.25 9.01 9.45
CA LEU A 112 -17.79 7.81 8.78
C LEU A 112 -18.02 6.55 9.61
N GLU A 113 -18.21 5.45 8.91
CA GLU A 113 -18.35 4.14 9.51
C GLU A 113 -17.06 3.71 10.24
N THR A 114 -17.22 3.13 11.42
CA THR A 114 -16.11 2.59 12.21
C THR A 114 -16.19 1.07 12.24
N ILE A 115 -15.10 0.40 11.83
CA ILE A 115 -14.97 -1.05 11.80
C ILE A 115 -13.67 -1.44 12.50
N ASP A 116 -13.74 -2.31 13.50
CA ASP A 116 -12.60 -2.88 14.21
C ASP A 116 -11.56 -1.84 14.69
N GLY A 117 -11.99 -0.67 15.13
CA GLY A 117 -11.12 0.41 15.58
C GLY A 117 -10.52 1.27 14.46
N TYR A 118 -11.06 1.16 13.25
CA TYR A 118 -10.67 1.98 12.10
C TYR A 118 -11.85 2.76 11.54
N ARG A 119 -11.61 3.98 11.11
CA ARG A 119 -12.52 4.74 10.25
C ARG A 119 -12.35 4.28 8.82
N ARG A 120 -13.45 3.97 8.14
CA ARG A 120 -13.49 3.51 6.75
C ARG A 120 -13.99 4.61 5.82
N TYR A 121 -13.27 4.83 4.74
CA TYR A 121 -13.59 5.75 3.65
C TYR A 121 -13.73 4.95 2.36
N VAL A 122 -14.94 4.79 1.86
CA VAL A 122 -15.21 4.02 0.65
C VAL A 122 -15.06 4.93 -0.57
N LEU A 123 -14.18 4.55 -1.50
CA LEU A 123 -13.95 5.24 -2.76
C LEU A 123 -14.44 4.41 -3.96
N GLY A 124 -14.56 3.11 -3.78
CA GLY A 124 -15.00 2.16 -4.80
C GLY A 124 -16.49 1.82 -4.70
N THR A 125 -16.84 0.69 -5.29
CA THR A 125 -18.21 0.17 -5.39
C THR A 125 -18.39 -1.07 -4.53
N ALA A 126 -19.51 -1.18 -3.80
CA ALA A 126 -19.81 -2.36 -2.99
C ALA A 126 -19.86 -3.63 -3.85
N ARG A 127 -19.24 -4.71 -3.38
CA ARG A 127 -19.15 -6.00 -4.07
C ARG A 127 -20.51 -6.55 -4.53
N GLN A 128 -21.57 -6.29 -3.79
CA GLN A 128 -22.92 -6.71 -4.17
C GLN A 128 -23.30 -6.19 -5.57
N ARG A 129 -22.99 -4.93 -5.89
CA ARG A 129 -23.23 -4.35 -7.23
C ARG A 129 -22.37 -5.02 -8.29
N LEU A 130 -21.11 -5.31 -7.98
CA LEU A 130 -20.21 -6.03 -8.91
C LEU A 130 -20.76 -7.41 -9.26
N ARG A 131 -21.24 -8.15 -8.27
CA ARG A 131 -21.88 -9.44 -8.49
C ARG A 131 -23.20 -9.35 -9.28
N GLN A 132 -23.98 -8.30 -9.09
CA GLN A 132 -25.17 -8.04 -9.91
C GLN A 132 -24.78 -7.81 -11.37
N PHE A 133 -23.77 -6.98 -11.64
CA PHE A 133 -23.24 -6.76 -12.98
C PHE A 133 -22.76 -8.07 -13.63
N LEU A 134 -21.99 -8.90 -12.93
CA LEU A 134 -21.55 -10.19 -13.47
C LEU A 134 -22.73 -11.09 -13.84
N LYS A 135 -23.77 -11.14 -13.04
CA LYS A 135 -24.98 -11.94 -13.33
C LYS A 135 -25.74 -11.44 -14.54
N SER A 136 -25.83 -10.12 -14.74
CA SER A 136 -26.60 -9.55 -15.86
C SER A 136 -25.80 -9.49 -17.17
N SER A 137 -24.50 -9.17 -17.10
CA SER A 137 -23.72 -8.78 -18.27
C SER A 137 -22.58 -9.75 -18.61
N ALA A 138 -22.26 -10.69 -17.73
CA ALA A 138 -21.12 -11.59 -17.92
C ALA A 138 -21.48 -13.08 -18.02
N SER A 139 -22.77 -13.44 -18.12
CA SER A 139 -23.23 -14.83 -18.14
C SER A 139 -22.75 -15.64 -19.36
N GLY A 140 -22.29 -14.98 -20.44
CA GLY A 140 -21.76 -15.63 -21.64
C GLY A 140 -20.25 -15.87 -21.62
N PHE A 141 -19.52 -15.34 -20.65
CA PHE A 141 -18.06 -15.43 -20.58
C PHE A 141 -17.60 -16.53 -19.63
N LYS A 142 -16.38 -17.04 -19.88
CA LYS A 142 -15.76 -18.10 -19.07
C LYS A 142 -14.80 -17.51 -18.04
N TYR A 143 -15.22 -17.48 -16.80
CA TYR A 143 -14.40 -17.07 -15.66
C TYR A 143 -14.82 -17.83 -14.40
N VAL A 144 -13.97 -17.79 -13.38
CA VAL A 144 -14.30 -18.24 -12.02
C VAL A 144 -13.97 -17.11 -11.06
N ALA A 145 -14.97 -16.67 -10.29
CA ALA A 145 -14.75 -15.66 -9.26
C ALA A 145 -14.00 -16.26 -8.07
N LEU A 146 -12.96 -15.58 -7.58
CA LEU A 146 -12.15 -16.05 -6.43
C LEU A 146 -13.02 -16.43 -5.23
N THR A 147 -14.07 -15.67 -4.99
CA THR A 147 -14.98 -15.84 -3.86
C THR A 147 -15.96 -17.01 -4.03
N GLU A 148 -16.04 -17.59 -5.22
CA GLU A 148 -16.85 -18.78 -5.56
C GLU A 148 -15.99 -20.05 -5.67
N MET A 149 -14.66 -19.91 -5.61
CA MET A 149 -13.75 -21.04 -5.60
C MET A 149 -13.80 -21.80 -4.28
N SER A 150 -13.66 -23.11 -4.35
CA SER A 150 -13.35 -23.93 -3.18
C SER A 150 -11.97 -23.60 -2.63
N GLU A 151 -11.71 -23.96 -1.39
CA GLU A 151 -10.38 -23.77 -0.76
C GLU A 151 -9.25 -24.41 -1.59
N GLN A 152 -9.51 -25.59 -2.16
CA GLN A 152 -8.51 -26.30 -2.97
C GLN A 152 -8.23 -25.58 -4.29
N GLU A 153 -9.25 -25.06 -4.96
CA GLU A 153 -9.09 -24.26 -6.18
C GLU A 153 -8.35 -22.96 -5.89
N CYS A 154 -8.71 -22.25 -4.79
CA CYS A 154 -8.00 -21.06 -4.35
C CYS A 154 -6.54 -21.35 -4.03
N ALA A 155 -6.25 -22.42 -3.28
CA ALA A 155 -4.88 -22.81 -2.94
C ALA A 155 -4.06 -23.10 -4.21
N SER A 156 -4.64 -23.81 -5.17
CA SER A 156 -4.00 -24.12 -6.46
C SER A 156 -3.75 -22.88 -7.30
N ALA A 157 -4.72 -21.95 -7.34
CA ALA A 157 -4.64 -20.73 -8.12
C ALA A 157 -3.69 -19.68 -7.50
N THR A 158 -3.60 -19.60 -6.17
CA THR A 158 -2.91 -18.52 -5.46
C THR A 158 -1.63 -18.94 -4.75
N GLY A 159 -1.53 -20.21 -4.32
CA GLY A 159 -0.48 -20.70 -3.44
C GLY A 159 -0.66 -20.28 -1.97
N LEU A 160 -1.78 -19.68 -1.61
CA LEU A 160 -2.08 -19.23 -0.25
C LEU A 160 -2.40 -20.41 0.69
N THR A 161 -2.14 -20.21 1.99
CA THR A 161 -2.61 -21.12 3.04
C THR A 161 -4.13 -21.04 3.19
N LEU A 162 -4.78 -22.06 3.74
CA LEU A 162 -6.23 -22.05 3.98
C LEU A 162 -6.67 -20.82 4.80
N PHE A 163 -5.89 -20.43 5.80
CA PHE A 163 -6.19 -19.25 6.59
C PHE A 163 -6.14 -17.97 5.73
N ASP A 164 -5.13 -17.82 4.89
CA ASP A 164 -4.97 -16.65 4.03
C ASP A 164 -6.03 -16.60 2.91
N ILE A 165 -6.50 -17.77 2.43
CA ILE A 165 -7.63 -17.86 1.49
C ILE A 165 -8.90 -17.27 2.10
N HIS A 166 -9.24 -17.62 3.34
CA HIS A 166 -10.39 -17.02 4.01
C HIS A 166 -10.29 -15.50 4.11
N LEU A 167 -9.10 -14.98 4.44
CA LEU A 167 -8.88 -13.53 4.47
C LEU A 167 -9.04 -12.92 3.08
N ALA A 168 -8.46 -13.53 2.04
CA ALA A 168 -8.52 -13.04 0.66
C ALA A 168 -9.94 -13.11 0.07
N GLN A 169 -10.78 -14.04 0.48
CA GLN A 169 -12.18 -14.14 0.06
C GLN A 169 -13.12 -13.17 0.79
N THR A 170 -12.67 -12.54 1.89
CA THR A 170 -13.46 -11.53 2.64
C THR A 170 -13.38 -10.16 1.93
N ARG A 171 -13.77 -10.11 0.65
CA ARG A 171 -13.77 -8.88 -0.15
C ARG A 171 -15.06 -8.12 0.00
N GLU A 172 -14.95 -6.79 -0.01
CA GLU A 172 -16.09 -5.89 0.10
C GLU A 172 -16.28 -5.01 -1.15
N PHE A 173 -15.22 -4.75 -1.93
CA PHE A 173 -15.19 -3.74 -2.97
C PHE A 173 -14.63 -4.21 -4.31
N SER A 174 -14.25 -5.47 -4.42
CA SER A 174 -13.71 -6.04 -5.67
C SER A 174 -14.09 -7.50 -5.82
N GLU A 175 -14.10 -7.99 -7.06
CA GLU A 175 -14.30 -9.40 -7.39
C GLU A 175 -13.17 -9.83 -8.34
N PRO A 176 -12.15 -10.57 -7.85
CA PRO A 176 -11.12 -11.14 -8.71
C PRO A 176 -11.67 -12.32 -9.52
N LEU A 177 -11.47 -12.28 -10.82
CA LEU A 177 -11.89 -13.26 -11.77
C LEU A 177 -10.68 -14.00 -12.33
N LEU A 178 -10.65 -15.31 -12.20
CA LEU A 178 -9.75 -16.16 -12.99
C LEU A 178 -10.38 -16.25 -14.38
N TRP A 179 -9.77 -15.52 -15.32
CA TRP A 179 -10.28 -15.42 -16.67
C TRP A 179 -9.86 -16.64 -17.50
N ASN A 180 -10.82 -17.31 -18.12
CA ASN A 180 -10.64 -18.53 -18.89
C ASN A 180 -11.21 -18.41 -20.32
N ASP A 181 -11.42 -17.18 -20.79
CA ASP A 181 -11.93 -16.87 -22.12
C ASP A 181 -10.89 -16.11 -22.96
N SER A 182 -11.28 -15.69 -24.17
CA SER A 182 -10.40 -14.95 -25.08
C SER A 182 -10.12 -13.51 -24.58
N GLN A 183 -9.12 -12.87 -25.17
CA GLN A 183 -8.83 -11.46 -24.90
C GLN A 183 -9.95 -10.55 -25.44
N GLU A 184 -10.51 -10.88 -26.60
CA GLU A 184 -11.63 -10.14 -27.18
C GLU A 184 -12.86 -10.15 -26.25
N SER A 185 -13.16 -11.30 -25.64
CA SER A 185 -14.23 -11.43 -24.64
C SER A 185 -13.93 -10.59 -23.39
N LEU A 186 -12.66 -10.50 -22.98
CA LEU A 186 -12.26 -9.65 -21.86
C LEU A 186 -12.44 -8.17 -22.19
N ASP A 187 -12.10 -7.75 -23.40
CA ASP A 187 -12.26 -6.39 -23.87
C ASP A 187 -13.75 -5.99 -23.97
N GLU A 188 -14.60 -6.92 -24.42
CA GLU A 188 -16.06 -6.73 -24.42
C GLU A 188 -16.62 -6.55 -23.00
N LEU A 189 -16.19 -7.40 -22.05
CA LEU A 189 -16.59 -7.26 -20.65
C LEU A 189 -16.07 -5.95 -20.04
N ALA A 190 -14.87 -5.53 -20.40
CA ALA A 190 -14.28 -4.26 -19.92
C ALA A 190 -15.09 -3.06 -20.42
N GLU A 191 -15.56 -3.07 -21.68
CA GLU A 191 -16.41 -2.02 -22.23
C GLU A 191 -17.79 -1.98 -21.56
N ALA A 192 -18.40 -3.15 -21.35
CA ALA A 192 -19.65 -3.27 -20.62
C ALA A 192 -19.52 -2.76 -19.16
N ALA A 193 -18.44 -3.11 -18.47
CA ALA A 193 -18.16 -2.63 -17.12
C ALA A 193 -18.00 -1.10 -17.09
N ARG A 194 -17.26 -0.54 -18.04
CA ARG A 194 -17.02 0.90 -18.15
C ARG A 194 -18.31 1.68 -18.35
N SER A 195 -19.24 1.14 -19.14
CA SER A 195 -20.56 1.77 -19.38
C SER A 195 -21.41 1.89 -18.11
N GLU A 196 -21.14 1.05 -17.10
CA GLU A 196 -21.79 1.06 -15.79
C GLU A 196 -20.97 1.75 -14.67
N GLY A 197 -19.88 2.43 -15.01
CA GLY A 197 -18.99 3.06 -14.03
C GLY A 197 -18.22 2.05 -13.19
N LEU A 198 -17.93 0.88 -13.78
CA LEU A 198 -17.07 -0.14 -13.23
C LEU A 198 -15.82 -0.27 -14.10
N ARG A 199 -14.80 -0.98 -13.60
CA ARG A 199 -13.60 -1.26 -14.37
C ARG A 199 -13.08 -2.66 -14.15
N LEU A 200 -12.38 -3.19 -15.14
CA LEU A 200 -11.53 -4.35 -15.02
C LEU A 200 -10.07 -3.88 -14.89
N LEU A 201 -9.40 -4.35 -13.87
CA LEU A 201 -7.99 -4.09 -13.63
C LEU A 201 -7.21 -5.39 -13.73
N ALA A 202 -6.25 -5.45 -14.66
CA ALA A 202 -5.36 -6.59 -14.75
C ALA A 202 -4.47 -6.69 -13.50
N GLY A 203 -4.48 -7.83 -12.86
CA GLY A 203 -3.58 -8.23 -11.79
C GLY A 203 -2.69 -9.38 -12.25
N GLY A 204 -1.80 -9.88 -11.40
CA GLY A 204 -0.87 -10.92 -11.79
C GLY A 204 -1.53 -12.20 -12.32
N ARG A 205 -2.53 -12.74 -11.62
CA ARG A 205 -3.26 -13.96 -11.98
C ARG A 205 -4.74 -13.75 -12.24
N PHE A 206 -5.29 -12.68 -11.74
CA PHE A 206 -6.72 -12.37 -11.77
C PHE A 206 -6.95 -11.04 -12.46
N VAL A 207 -8.10 -10.94 -13.11
CA VAL A 207 -8.67 -9.66 -13.50
C VAL A 207 -9.63 -9.22 -12.42
N HIS A 208 -9.43 -8.04 -11.87
CA HIS A 208 -10.26 -7.52 -10.78
C HIS A 208 -11.39 -6.66 -11.35
N LEU A 209 -12.63 -7.11 -11.19
CA LEU A 209 -13.80 -6.25 -11.38
C LEU A 209 -13.98 -5.40 -10.12
N MET A 210 -14.07 -4.08 -10.28
CA MET A 210 -14.17 -3.12 -9.20
C MET A 210 -14.88 -1.84 -9.63
N GLY A 211 -15.12 -0.92 -8.71
CA GLY A 211 -15.60 0.43 -9.03
C GLY A 211 -14.58 1.23 -9.84
N ASP A 212 -15.00 2.37 -10.37
CA ASP A 212 -14.10 3.27 -11.11
C ASP A 212 -13.15 4.02 -10.17
N THR A 213 -12.23 3.26 -9.61
CA THR A 213 -11.16 3.73 -8.71
C THR A 213 -9.90 2.90 -8.94
N ASP A 214 -8.76 3.35 -8.42
CA ASP A 214 -7.49 2.63 -8.40
C ASP A 214 -6.58 3.12 -7.27
N LYS A 215 -5.38 2.58 -7.20
CA LYS A 215 -4.38 2.94 -6.18
C LYS A 215 -4.02 4.43 -6.21
N SER A 216 -4.05 5.09 -7.37
CA SER A 216 -3.70 6.51 -7.52
C SER A 216 -4.79 7.41 -6.96
N VAL A 217 -6.05 7.08 -7.20
CA VAL A 217 -7.21 7.80 -6.66
C VAL A 217 -7.16 7.80 -5.13
N ALA A 218 -6.94 6.64 -4.52
CA ALA A 218 -6.82 6.53 -3.07
C ALA A 218 -5.58 7.24 -2.52
N GLN A 219 -4.43 7.17 -3.21
CA GLN A 219 -3.22 7.91 -2.88
C GLN A 219 -3.49 9.41 -2.84
N SER A 220 -4.00 9.98 -3.92
CA SER A 220 -4.28 11.41 -4.04
C SER A 220 -5.29 11.86 -2.98
N TRP A 221 -6.39 11.10 -2.82
CA TRP A 221 -7.41 11.36 -1.81
C TRP A 221 -6.83 11.43 -0.39
N LEU A 222 -5.96 10.49 -0.02
CA LEU A 222 -5.37 10.43 1.31
C LEU A 222 -4.31 11.53 1.51
N VAL A 223 -3.46 11.75 0.52
CA VAL A 223 -2.41 12.80 0.57
C VAL A 223 -3.03 14.17 0.79
N ASP A 224 -4.09 14.53 0.06
CA ASP A 224 -4.75 15.82 0.19
C ASP A 224 -5.31 16.04 1.60
N ARG A 225 -5.90 15.01 2.19
CA ARG A 225 -6.43 15.07 3.56
C ARG A 225 -5.33 15.14 4.61
N LEU A 226 -4.25 14.40 4.43
CA LEU A 226 -3.09 14.47 5.34
C LEU A 226 -2.36 15.81 5.25
N ARG A 227 -2.29 16.42 4.06
CA ARG A 227 -1.78 17.80 3.90
C ARG A 227 -2.59 18.80 4.72
N LEU A 228 -3.92 18.68 4.68
CA LEU A 228 -4.83 19.54 5.46
C LEU A 228 -4.71 19.29 6.96
N SER A 229 -4.76 18.03 7.41
CA SER A 229 -4.71 17.68 8.82
C SER A 229 -3.39 18.06 9.48
N HIS A 230 -2.29 17.73 8.82
CA HIS A 230 -0.95 17.91 9.37
C HIS A 230 -0.33 19.27 9.04
N GLN A 231 -0.98 20.08 8.19
CA GLN A 231 -0.46 21.36 7.66
C GLN A 231 0.95 21.19 7.05
N LYS A 232 1.15 20.08 6.30
CA LYS A 232 2.43 19.67 5.73
C LYS A 232 2.32 19.51 4.21
N ASN A 233 3.36 19.93 3.50
CA ASN A 233 3.45 19.72 2.06
C ASN A 233 4.20 18.41 1.77
N TYR A 234 3.50 17.29 1.83
CA TYR A 234 4.08 15.99 1.55
C TYR A 234 4.50 15.83 0.09
N LYS A 235 5.72 15.31 -0.08
CA LYS A 235 6.22 14.76 -1.34
C LYS A 235 6.01 13.25 -1.34
N VAL A 236 5.34 12.76 -2.36
CA VAL A 236 4.93 11.36 -2.46
C VAL A 236 6.07 10.52 -3.05
N VAL A 237 6.50 9.51 -2.32
CA VAL A 237 7.34 8.41 -2.81
C VAL A 237 6.42 7.22 -3.02
N ALA A 238 6.22 6.75 -4.25
CA ALA A 238 5.40 5.59 -4.53
C ALA A 238 6.27 4.42 -5.00
N LEU A 239 6.03 3.22 -4.45
CA LEU A 239 6.74 2.00 -4.81
C LEU A 239 5.75 0.93 -5.26
N GLY A 240 6.04 0.32 -6.41
CA GLY A 240 5.25 -0.76 -6.99
C GLY A 240 6.08 -1.52 -8.01
N ASP A 241 5.60 -2.68 -8.47
CA ASP A 241 6.30 -3.53 -9.42
C ASP A 241 5.49 -3.80 -10.68
N SER A 242 4.17 -3.73 -10.64
CA SER A 242 3.28 -4.26 -11.68
C SER A 242 2.30 -3.23 -12.26
N GLU A 243 1.51 -3.64 -13.27
CA GLU A 243 0.63 -2.77 -14.06
C GLU A 243 -0.42 -2.03 -13.21
N ASN A 244 -0.93 -2.63 -12.13
CA ASN A 244 -1.88 -1.99 -11.24
C ASN A 244 -1.28 -0.84 -10.39
N ASP A 245 0.04 -0.68 -10.42
CA ASP A 245 0.77 0.39 -9.73
C ASP A 245 1.08 1.58 -10.65
N VAL A 246 0.99 1.38 -11.97
CA VAL A 246 1.49 2.37 -12.95
C VAL A 246 0.94 3.76 -12.71
N GLN A 247 -0.38 3.89 -12.49
CA GLN A 247 -0.96 5.22 -12.27
C GLN A 247 -0.54 5.82 -10.92
N MET A 248 -0.46 5.00 -9.85
CA MET A 248 0.04 5.42 -8.55
C MET A 248 1.48 5.95 -8.63
N LEU A 249 2.32 5.29 -9.45
CA LEU A 249 3.70 5.71 -9.70
C LEU A 249 3.75 6.98 -10.55
N ALA A 250 2.90 7.09 -11.59
CA ALA A 250 2.87 8.24 -12.49
C ALA A 250 2.53 9.54 -11.75
N ASP A 251 1.67 9.47 -10.74
CA ASP A 251 1.20 10.62 -9.96
C ASP A 251 2.14 10.97 -8.79
N ALA A 252 3.21 10.21 -8.57
CA ALA A 252 4.14 10.43 -7.47
C ALA A 252 5.26 11.43 -7.81
N ASP A 253 5.76 12.16 -6.80
CA ASP A 253 6.96 13.01 -6.94
C ASP A 253 8.23 12.15 -7.14
N TYR A 254 8.28 10.96 -6.52
CA TYR A 254 9.40 10.02 -6.60
C TYR A 254 8.86 8.61 -6.90
N PRO A 255 8.59 8.31 -8.18
CA PRO A 255 8.15 6.98 -8.59
C PRO A 255 9.29 5.96 -8.53
N VAL A 256 9.02 4.80 -7.94
CA VAL A 256 9.96 3.69 -7.80
C VAL A 256 9.36 2.42 -8.38
N LEU A 257 9.96 1.91 -9.42
CA LEU A 257 9.69 0.56 -9.92
C LEU A 257 10.60 -0.44 -9.20
N VAL A 258 9.98 -1.29 -8.41
CA VAL A 258 10.66 -2.41 -7.75
C VAL A 258 10.81 -3.54 -8.76
N ARG A 259 12.02 -4.12 -8.87
CA ARG A 259 12.29 -5.22 -9.80
C ARG A 259 11.55 -6.48 -9.36
N SER A 260 10.80 -7.07 -10.29
CA SER A 260 10.22 -8.41 -10.17
C SER A 260 11.13 -9.47 -10.80
N THR A 261 10.97 -10.73 -10.41
CA THR A 261 11.57 -11.89 -11.09
C THR A 261 10.64 -12.48 -12.15
N LYS A 262 9.37 -12.08 -12.17
CA LYS A 262 8.33 -12.67 -13.01
C LYS A 262 8.01 -11.88 -14.28
N HIS A 263 8.30 -10.58 -14.27
CA HIS A 263 8.01 -9.70 -15.39
C HIS A 263 9.01 -8.55 -15.49
N GLU A 264 9.08 -7.94 -16.66
CA GLU A 264 9.83 -6.72 -16.90
C GLU A 264 9.13 -5.52 -16.23
N PHE A 265 9.85 -4.40 -16.12
CA PHE A 265 9.28 -3.18 -15.60
C PHE A 265 8.14 -2.66 -16.49
N PRO A 266 6.96 -2.35 -15.94
CA PRO A 266 5.91 -1.71 -16.70
C PRO A 266 6.34 -0.31 -17.16
N HIS A 267 5.68 0.19 -18.20
CA HIS A 267 5.89 1.56 -18.67
C HIS A 267 5.12 2.55 -17.78
N VAL A 268 5.83 3.54 -17.23
CA VAL A 268 5.22 4.61 -16.42
C VAL A 268 5.35 5.93 -17.18
N ASP A 269 4.23 6.49 -17.62
CA ASP A 269 4.18 7.81 -18.28
C ASP A 269 4.15 8.92 -17.22
N THR A 270 5.31 9.52 -16.96
CA THR A 270 5.46 10.56 -15.95
C THR A 270 6.59 11.53 -16.31
N LYS A 271 6.49 12.76 -15.83
CA LYS A 271 7.56 13.76 -15.96
C LYS A 271 8.65 13.59 -14.90
N ALA A 272 8.38 12.83 -13.85
CA ALA A 272 9.34 12.57 -12.79
C ALA A 272 10.39 11.51 -13.23
N THR A 273 11.56 11.54 -12.62
CA THR A 273 12.58 10.51 -12.87
C THR A 273 12.19 9.23 -12.15
N VAL A 274 11.90 8.17 -12.92
CA VAL A 274 11.55 6.86 -12.36
C VAL A 274 12.80 6.15 -11.85
N TYR A 275 12.85 5.88 -10.56
CA TYR A 275 13.89 5.05 -9.96
C TYR A 275 13.56 3.56 -10.20
N ARG A 276 14.48 2.84 -10.83
CA ARG A 276 14.35 1.40 -11.06
C ARG A 276 15.35 0.66 -10.16
N THR A 277 14.83 -0.19 -9.26
CA THR A 277 15.70 -0.91 -8.34
C THR A 277 16.52 -1.96 -9.06
N ARG A 278 17.73 -2.22 -8.56
CA ARG A 278 18.60 -3.29 -9.05
C ARG A 278 18.23 -4.63 -8.41
N ARG A 279 17.80 -4.58 -7.16
CA ARG A 279 17.38 -5.74 -6.37
C ARG A 279 15.88 -5.97 -6.51
N VAL A 280 15.45 -7.19 -6.28
CA VAL A 280 14.05 -7.61 -6.38
C VAL A 280 13.31 -7.45 -5.05
N GLY A 281 11.99 -7.25 -5.11
CA GLY A 281 11.09 -7.29 -3.97
C GLY A 281 11.56 -6.47 -2.76
N PRO A 282 11.50 -7.03 -1.53
CA PRO A 282 11.89 -6.31 -0.30
C PRO A 282 13.31 -5.75 -0.31
N SER A 283 14.24 -6.43 -1.00
CA SER A 283 15.62 -5.92 -1.15
C SER A 283 15.69 -4.68 -2.05
N GLY A 284 14.86 -4.63 -3.10
CA GLY A 284 14.71 -3.47 -3.98
C GLY A 284 14.02 -2.32 -3.25
N TRP A 285 12.96 -2.60 -2.50
CA TRP A 285 12.29 -1.64 -1.65
C TRP A 285 13.27 -0.99 -0.66
N HIS A 286 14.03 -1.81 0.06
CA HIS A 286 15.06 -1.34 0.99
C HIS A 286 16.12 -0.46 0.30
N GLU A 287 16.60 -0.87 -0.90
CA GLU A 287 17.54 -0.10 -1.73
C GLU A 287 16.99 1.29 -2.04
N ALA A 288 15.75 1.37 -2.53
CA ALA A 288 15.11 2.61 -2.94
C ALA A 288 14.90 3.57 -1.76
N ILE A 289 14.37 3.07 -0.64
CA ILE A 289 14.13 3.90 0.54
C ILE A 289 15.43 4.49 1.09
N ARG A 290 16.50 3.71 1.14
CA ARG A 290 17.81 4.24 1.54
C ARG A 290 18.29 5.34 0.60
N SER A 291 18.11 5.16 -0.70
CA SER A 291 18.61 6.10 -1.70
C SER A 291 17.80 7.40 -1.77
N ILE A 292 16.46 7.31 -1.67
CA ILE A 292 15.55 8.44 -1.92
C ILE A 292 15.16 9.14 -0.63
N VAL A 293 14.95 8.40 0.45
CA VAL A 293 14.40 8.94 1.70
C VAL A 293 15.51 9.19 2.72
N LEU A 294 16.31 8.18 2.99
CA LEU A 294 17.27 8.25 4.10
C LEU A 294 18.52 9.02 3.75
N ARG A 295 19.03 8.92 2.51
CA ARG A 295 20.22 9.64 2.07
C ARG A 295 20.05 11.16 2.21
N GLU A 296 18.92 11.68 1.79
CA GLU A 296 18.61 13.11 1.90
C GLU A 296 18.44 13.55 3.36
N ARG A 297 17.78 12.72 4.18
CA ARG A 297 17.50 13.03 5.58
C ARG A 297 18.72 12.90 6.50
N LEU A 298 19.62 11.98 6.22
CA LEU A 298 20.79 11.69 7.04
C LEU A 298 22.08 12.31 6.51
N GLY A 299 22.05 12.90 5.30
CA GLY A 299 23.21 13.55 4.68
C GLY A 299 24.32 12.57 4.31
N ILE A 300 24.01 11.30 4.02
CA ILE A 300 24.96 10.21 3.71
C ILE A 300 24.87 9.78 2.25
#